data_4951cee25de6db2f241b765ecf90fa70
#
_entry.id   4951cee25de6db2f241b765ecf90fa70
#
_cell.length_a   1.000
_cell.length_b   1.000
_cell.length_c   1.000
_cell.angle_alpha   90.00
_cell.angle_beta   90.00
_cell.angle_gamma   90.00
#
_symmetry.space_group_name_H-M   'P 1'
#
loop_
_entity.id
_entity.type
_entity.pdbx_description
1 polymer ?
#
loop_
_entity_poly.entity_id
_entity_poly.type
_entity_poly.pdbx_seq_one_letter_code
_entity_poly.pdbx_strand_id
1 'polypeptide(L)'
;MGLPFQKLLEDCHITDVCITAKNPQSNAICERMHQTVGNVLRTLIHGRQLRNINTIHGYIDEALSIAMHAMRAGLHSTLGSSPGNLIFNRDMFLNIPLIADWHAITRKREHLINENLLRENQKRRRFDYAPNQKIFKKR
;
A
#
# COMPACT_ATOMS: atom_id res chain seq x y z
N MET A 1 20.43 -2.02 -9.61
CA MET A 1 20.52 -1.42 -8.26
C MET A 1 21.92 -0.95 -7.99
N GLY A 2 22.09 0.16 -7.25
CA GLY A 2 23.42 0.67 -6.91
C GLY A 2 24.07 -0.16 -5.81
N LEU A 3 25.40 -0.32 -5.85
CA LEU A 3 26.18 -1.08 -4.87
C LEU A 3 25.90 -0.70 -3.39
N PRO A 4 25.73 0.60 -3.04
CA PRO A 4 25.43 0.97 -1.66
C PRO A 4 24.10 0.42 -1.13
N PHE A 5 23.08 0.31 -2.02
CA PHE A 5 21.78 -0.22 -1.66
C PHE A 5 21.83 -1.75 -1.47
N GLN A 6 22.57 -2.46 -2.33
CA GLN A 6 22.77 -3.90 -2.17
C GLN A 6 23.44 -4.22 -0.83
N LYS A 7 24.48 -3.46 -0.48
CA LYS A 7 25.16 -3.62 0.81
C LYS A 7 24.22 -3.37 2.00
N LEU A 8 23.35 -2.35 1.92
CA LEU A 8 22.35 -2.10 2.96
C LEU A 8 21.40 -3.27 3.13
N LEU A 9 20.94 -3.88 2.02
CA LEU A 9 20.07 -5.06 2.09
C LEU A 9 20.77 -6.26 2.73
N GLU A 10 22.03 -6.51 2.37
CA GLU A 10 22.85 -7.57 2.95
C GLU A 10 23.07 -7.34 4.46
N ASP A 11 23.46 -6.12 4.87
CA ASP A 11 23.66 -5.74 6.26
C ASP A 11 22.38 -5.88 7.12
N CYS A 12 21.21 -5.65 6.50
CA CYS A 12 19.90 -5.81 7.15
C CYS A 12 19.30 -7.22 7.00
N HIS A 13 19.99 -8.17 6.37
CA HIS A 13 19.48 -9.52 6.06
C HIS A 13 18.15 -9.51 5.28
N ILE A 14 17.98 -8.53 4.38
CA ILE A 14 16.79 -8.40 3.55
C ILE A 14 17.03 -9.06 2.19
N THR A 15 16.21 -10.03 1.85
CA THR A 15 16.24 -10.66 0.52
C THR A 15 15.50 -9.79 -0.48
N ASP A 16 16.18 -9.36 -1.55
CA ASP A 16 15.56 -8.64 -2.65
C ASP A 16 14.82 -9.60 -3.58
N VAL A 17 13.53 -9.34 -3.78
CA VAL A 17 12.69 -10.10 -4.70
C VAL A 17 12.22 -9.16 -5.82
N CYS A 18 12.86 -9.31 -6.98
CA CYS A 18 12.52 -8.51 -8.15
C CYS A 18 11.15 -8.89 -8.70
N ILE A 19 10.35 -7.87 -9.02
CA ILE A 19 9.08 -8.06 -9.74
C ILE A 19 9.35 -8.28 -11.24
N THR A 20 8.40 -8.91 -11.92
CA THR A 20 8.50 -9.15 -13.36
C THR A 20 8.61 -7.82 -14.13
N ALA A 21 9.60 -7.72 -14.98
CA ALA A 21 9.80 -6.55 -15.83
C ALA A 21 8.54 -6.22 -16.64
N LYS A 22 8.19 -4.94 -16.74
CA LYS A 22 6.98 -4.43 -17.44
C LYS A 22 5.65 -4.86 -16.83
N ASN A 23 5.64 -5.29 -15.57
CA ASN A 23 4.40 -5.56 -14.83
C ASN A 23 4.24 -4.60 -13.64
N PRO A 24 3.81 -3.35 -13.85
CA PRO A 24 3.67 -2.37 -12.77
C PRO A 24 2.61 -2.77 -11.73
N GLN A 25 1.66 -3.63 -12.09
CA GLN A 25 0.60 -4.07 -11.18
C GLN A 25 1.14 -4.89 -10.00
N SER A 26 2.26 -5.59 -10.17
CA SER A 26 2.86 -6.39 -9.11
C SER A 26 3.42 -5.53 -7.96
N ASN A 27 3.68 -4.24 -8.18
CA ASN A 27 4.14 -3.29 -7.18
C ASN A 27 3.12 -2.20 -6.82
N ALA A 28 1.90 -2.30 -7.35
CA ALA A 28 0.89 -1.24 -7.20
C ALA A 28 0.54 -0.92 -5.73
N ILE A 29 0.65 -1.89 -4.82
CA ILE A 29 0.40 -1.68 -3.39
C ILE A 29 1.45 -0.74 -2.79
N CYS A 30 2.74 -1.01 -3.07
CA CYS A 30 3.84 -0.16 -2.61
C CYS A 30 3.78 1.23 -3.22
N GLU A 31 3.50 1.34 -4.52
CA GLU A 31 3.37 2.61 -5.22
C GLU A 31 2.25 3.47 -4.63
N ARG A 32 1.09 2.87 -4.34
CA ARG A 32 -0.03 3.56 -3.69
C ARG A 32 0.32 4.01 -2.28
N MET A 33 1.05 3.20 -1.53
CA MET A 33 1.52 3.58 -0.20
C MET A 33 2.47 4.78 -0.28
N HIS A 34 3.45 4.77 -1.19
CA HIS A 34 4.35 5.90 -1.41
C HIS A 34 3.60 7.17 -1.82
N GLN A 35 2.58 7.04 -2.67
CA GLN A 35 1.72 8.17 -3.04
C GLN A 35 1.00 8.75 -1.83
N THR A 36 0.45 7.91 -0.95
CA THR A 36 -0.23 8.34 0.27
C THR A 36 0.74 9.07 1.20
N VAL A 37 1.91 8.50 1.48
CA VAL A 37 2.96 9.15 2.29
C VAL A 37 3.37 10.49 1.68
N GLY A 38 3.64 10.52 0.37
CA GLY A 38 4.01 11.74 -0.33
C GLY A 38 2.93 12.84 -0.28
N ASN A 39 1.66 12.47 -0.32
CA ASN A 39 0.56 13.43 -0.19
C ASN A 39 0.49 14.00 1.24
N VAL A 40 0.61 13.16 2.26
CA VAL A 40 0.64 13.62 3.66
C VAL A 40 1.83 14.54 3.91
N LEU A 41 3.03 14.17 3.43
CA LEU A 41 4.22 15.02 3.55
C LEU A 41 4.02 16.38 2.88
N ARG A 42 3.50 16.42 1.64
CA ARG A 42 3.22 17.68 0.95
C ARG A 42 2.23 18.55 1.75
N THR A 43 1.20 17.95 2.32
CA THR A 43 0.20 18.66 3.12
C THR A 43 0.82 19.25 4.38
N LEU A 44 1.65 18.49 5.10
CA LEU A 44 2.26 18.92 6.35
C LEU A 44 3.37 19.97 6.15
N ILE A 45 4.08 19.90 5.02
CA ILE A 45 5.18 20.82 4.71
C ILE A 45 4.67 22.08 3.97
N HIS A 46 3.47 22.02 3.40
CA HIS A 46 2.91 23.13 2.62
C HIS A 46 2.83 24.43 3.44
N GLY A 47 3.31 25.52 2.84
CA GLY A 47 3.33 26.84 3.47
C GLY A 47 4.45 27.07 4.51
N ARG A 48 5.28 26.10 4.82
CA ARG A 48 6.44 26.27 5.70
C ARG A 48 7.63 26.84 4.91
N GLN A 49 8.24 27.89 5.45
CA GLN A 49 9.47 28.48 4.88
C GLN A 49 10.68 27.67 5.33
N LEU A 50 11.11 26.72 4.51
CA LEU A 50 12.25 25.84 4.76
C LEU A 50 13.53 26.50 4.22
N ARG A 51 14.27 27.20 5.09
CA ARG A 51 15.49 27.95 4.70
C ARG A 51 16.80 27.25 5.07
N ASN A 52 16.78 26.33 6.03
CA ASN A 52 17.97 25.67 6.54
C ASN A 52 17.82 24.14 6.42
N ILE A 53 18.88 23.45 5.96
CA ILE A 53 18.88 22.02 5.73
C ILE A 53 18.58 21.21 6.99
N ASN A 54 19.15 21.60 8.13
CA ASN A 54 18.89 20.90 9.41
C ASN A 54 17.44 21.06 9.86
N THR A 55 16.84 22.22 9.62
CA THR A 55 15.41 22.47 9.87
C THR A 55 14.54 21.63 8.95
N ILE A 56 14.95 21.46 7.69
CA ILE A 56 14.26 20.63 6.70
C ILE A 56 14.23 19.17 7.16
N HIS A 57 15.36 18.61 7.58
CA HIS A 57 15.45 17.23 8.07
C HIS A 57 14.52 17.01 9.27
N GLY A 58 14.56 17.92 10.27
CA GLY A 58 13.68 17.83 11.43
C GLY A 58 12.17 17.86 11.06
N TYR A 59 11.78 18.71 10.12
CA TYR A 59 10.39 18.75 9.64
C TYR A 59 9.98 17.49 8.86
N ILE A 60 10.89 16.92 8.08
CA ILE A 60 10.62 15.67 7.36
C ILE A 60 10.43 14.53 8.34
N ASP A 61 11.30 14.40 9.36
CA ASP A 61 11.20 13.37 10.39
C ASP A 61 9.91 13.48 11.20
N GLU A 62 9.54 14.70 11.61
CA GLU A 62 8.27 14.98 12.29
C GLU A 62 7.08 14.60 11.38
N ALA A 63 7.09 15.05 10.14
CA ALA A 63 6.01 14.79 9.18
C ALA A 63 5.89 13.31 8.84
N LEU A 64 6.99 12.58 8.73
CA LEU A 64 6.99 11.12 8.56
C LEU A 64 6.41 10.41 9.77
N SER A 65 6.80 10.80 10.97
CA SER A 65 6.25 10.24 12.21
C SER A 65 4.73 10.41 12.29
N ILE A 66 4.24 11.61 12.01
CA ILE A 66 2.80 11.92 11.97
C ILE A 66 2.09 11.09 10.87
N ALA A 67 2.67 11.03 9.67
CA ALA A 67 2.11 10.26 8.56
C ALA A 67 2.01 8.77 8.90
N MET A 68 3.07 8.20 9.46
CA MET A 68 3.11 6.80 9.88
C MET A 68 2.08 6.50 10.98
N HIS A 69 1.92 7.39 11.96
CA HIS A 69 0.89 7.25 12.98
C HIS A 69 -0.52 7.33 12.39
N ALA A 70 -0.79 8.32 11.56
CA ALA A 70 -2.08 8.49 10.90
C ALA A 70 -2.47 7.28 10.04
N MET A 71 -1.52 6.70 9.31
CA MET A 71 -1.76 5.49 8.50
C MET A 71 -2.05 4.25 9.33
N ARG A 72 -1.46 4.12 10.52
CA ARG A 72 -1.72 3.00 11.45
C ARG A 72 -3.03 3.16 12.19
N ALA A 73 -3.37 4.39 12.56
CA ALA A 73 -4.56 4.72 13.34
C ALA A 73 -5.80 4.94 12.47
N GLY A 74 -5.64 5.32 11.20
CA GLY A 74 -6.73 5.61 10.29
C GLY A 74 -7.60 4.40 10.00
N LEU A 75 -8.92 4.60 10.00
CA LEU A 75 -9.88 3.56 9.66
C LEU A 75 -9.79 3.19 8.18
N HIS A 76 -9.49 1.94 7.88
CA HIS A 76 -9.44 1.46 6.51
C HIS A 76 -10.84 1.00 6.07
N SER A 77 -11.38 1.61 5.01
CA SER A 77 -12.76 1.38 4.54
C SER A 77 -13.09 -0.09 4.25
N THR A 78 -12.14 -0.82 3.66
CA THR A 78 -12.31 -2.24 3.34
C THR A 78 -12.24 -3.13 4.58
N LEU A 79 -11.35 -2.80 5.51
CA LEU A 79 -11.17 -3.59 6.73
C LEU A 79 -12.21 -3.25 7.79
N GLY A 80 -12.77 -2.04 7.78
CA GLY A 80 -13.67 -1.55 8.83
C GLY A 80 -12.95 -1.36 10.18
N SER A 81 -11.61 -1.34 10.16
CA SER A 81 -10.75 -1.21 11.33
C SER A 81 -9.47 -0.49 10.95
N SER A 82 -8.71 -0.02 11.91
CA SER A 82 -7.38 0.53 11.66
C SER A 82 -6.34 -0.59 11.57
N PRO A 83 -5.29 -0.44 10.75
CA PRO A 83 -4.21 -1.42 10.68
C PRO A 83 -3.53 -1.67 12.04
N GLY A 84 -3.38 -0.62 12.85
CA GLY A 84 -2.80 -0.75 14.17
C GLY A 84 -3.68 -1.57 15.12
N ASN A 85 -5.01 -1.40 15.05
CA ASN A 85 -5.93 -2.22 15.84
C ASN A 85 -5.83 -3.71 15.48
N LEU A 86 -5.74 -4.03 14.18
CA LEU A 86 -5.62 -5.42 13.74
C LEU A 86 -4.35 -6.12 14.25
N ILE A 87 -3.27 -5.36 14.44
CA ILE A 87 -1.97 -5.91 14.87
C ILE A 87 -1.86 -5.94 16.40
N PHE A 88 -2.30 -4.86 17.05
CA PHE A 88 -2.06 -4.67 18.49
C PHE A 88 -3.27 -4.97 19.38
N ASN A 89 -4.43 -5.32 18.79
CA ASN A 89 -5.70 -5.59 19.47
C ASN A 89 -6.12 -4.45 20.42
N ARG A 90 -5.81 -3.22 20.07
CA ARG A 90 -6.17 -2.02 20.83
C ARG A 90 -6.45 -0.85 19.90
N ASP A 91 -7.22 0.09 20.35
CA ASP A 91 -7.34 1.38 19.68
C ASP A 91 -6.00 2.12 19.71
N MET A 92 -5.66 2.84 18.61
CA MET A 92 -4.39 3.55 18.49
C MET A 92 -4.39 4.93 19.14
N PHE A 93 -5.58 5.50 19.41
CA PHE A 93 -5.73 6.80 20.08
C PHE A 93 -6.09 6.63 21.56
N LEU A 94 -6.91 5.64 21.86
CA LEU A 94 -7.37 5.34 23.21
C LEU A 94 -6.75 4.02 23.68
N ASN A 95 -6.36 3.93 24.93
CA ASN A 95 -5.83 2.67 25.48
C ASN A 95 -7.01 1.72 25.85
N ILE A 96 -7.81 1.39 24.84
CA ILE A 96 -8.97 0.51 24.96
C ILE A 96 -8.69 -0.77 24.18
N PRO A 97 -8.88 -1.96 24.79
CA PRO A 97 -8.79 -3.22 24.05
C PRO A 97 -9.85 -3.24 22.95
N LEU A 98 -9.44 -3.52 21.73
CA LEU A 98 -10.32 -3.61 20.58
C LEU A 98 -9.96 -4.86 19.80
N ILE A 99 -10.81 -5.90 19.91
CA ILE A 99 -10.59 -7.16 19.20
C ILE A 99 -11.24 -7.07 17.83
N ALA A 100 -10.46 -7.29 16.80
CA ALA A 100 -10.94 -7.27 15.42
C ALA A 100 -11.77 -8.53 15.12
N ASP A 101 -12.95 -8.34 14.52
CA ASP A 101 -13.73 -9.44 13.96
C ASP A 101 -13.17 -9.89 12.61
N TRP A 102 -12.23 -10.83 12.64
CA TRP A 102 -11.58 -11.37 11.45
C TRP A 102 -12.57 -12.05 10.50
N HIS A 103 -13.64 -12.67 11.01
CA HIS A 103 -14.66 -13.29 10.18
C HIS A 103 -15.47 -12.25 9.39
N ALA A 104 -15.84 -11.15 10.03
CA ALA A 104 -16.53 -10.05 9.35
C ALA A 104 -15.63 -9.40 8.30
N ILE A 105 -14.35 -9.19 8.60
CA ILE A 105 -13.35 -8.64 7.68
C ILE A 105 -13.18 -9.54 6.46
N THR A 106 -13.03 -10.85 6.67
CA THR A 106 -12.87 -11.83 5.57
C THR A 106 -14.11 -11.85 4.67
N ARG A 107 -15.30 -11.95 5.24
CA ARG A 107 -16.57 -11.92 4.47
C ARG A 107 -16.71 -10.65 3.65
N LYS A 108 -16.40 -9.48 4.23
CA LYS A 108 -16.44 -8.20 3.52
C LYS A 108 -15.45 -8.15 2.36
N ARG A 109 -14.24 -8.67 2.58
CA ARG A 109 -13.20 -8.74 1.55
C ARG A 109 -13.62 -9.66 0.40
N GLU A 110 -14.14 -10.83 0.69
CA GLU A 110 -14.63 -11.79 -0.31
C GLU A 110 -15.79 -11.19 -1.12
N HIS A 111 -16.72 -10.51 -0.45
CA HIS A 111 -17.81 -9.80 -1.12
C HIS A 111 -17.28 -8.76 -2.11
N LEU A 112 -16.35 -7.90 -1.70
CA LEU A 112 -15.74 -6.88 -2.56
C LEU A 112 -14.95 -7.48 -3.73
N ILE A 113 -14.24 -8.60 -3.50
CA ILE A 113 -13.53 -9.32 -4.57
C ILE A 113 -14.53 -9.83 -5.60
N ASN A 114 -15.63 -10.47 -5.15
CA ASN A 114 -16.66 -11.02 -6.04
C ASN A 114 -17.36 -9.92 -6.83
N GLU A 115 -17.72 -8.81 -6.21
CA GLU A 115 -18.31 -7.66 -6.92
C GLU A 115 -17.35 -7.10 -7.99
N ASN A 116 -16.07 -6.96 -7.67
CA ASN A 116 -15.07 -6.49 -8.61
C ASN A 116 -14.87 -7.49 -9.77
N LEU A 117 -14.83 -8.78 -9.48
CA LEU A 117 -14.77 -9.83 -10.51
C LEU A 117 -15.98 -9.80 -11.44
N LEU A 118 -17.19 -9.65 -10.90
CA LEU A 118 -18.40 -9.51 -11.70
C LEU A 118 -18.33 -8.28 -12.61
N ARG A 119 -17.93 -7.13 -12.05
CA ARG A 119 -17.77 -5.87 -12.80
C ARG A 119 -16.74 -5.98 -13.92
N GLU A 120 -15.60 -6.59 -13.65
CA GLU A 120 -14.54 -6.78 -14.65
C GLU A 120 -14.94 -7.81 -15.71
N ASN A 121 -15.60 -8.89 -15.33
CA ASN A 121 -16.06 -9.92 -16.25
C ASN A 121 -17.18 -9.41 -17.19
N GLN A 122 -18.03 -8.49 -16.75
CA GLN A 122 -19.01 -7.82 -17.62
C GLN A 122 -18.36 -7.03 -18.77
N LYS A 123 -17.17 -6.48 -18.54
CA LYS A 123 -16.40 -5.74 -19.55
C LYS A 123 -15.59 -6.64 -20.48
N ARG A 124 -15.36 -7.89 -20.09
CA ARG A 124 -14.58 -8.85 -20.89
C ARG A 124 -15.42 -9.41 -22.00
N ARG A 125 -14.88 -9.39 -23.23
CA ARG A 125 -15.45 -10.17 -24.33
C ARG A 125 -15.15 -11.64 -24.08
N ARG A 126 -16.19 -12.48 -24.07
CA ARG A 126 -16.01 -13.94 -24.08
C ARG A 126 -15.36 -14.31 -25.41
N PHE A 127 -14.28 -15.01 -25.32
CA PHE A 127 -13.58 -15.54 -26.47
C PHE A 127 -13.17 -16.99 -26.16
N ASP A 128 -13.73 -17.93 -26.91
CA ASP A 128 -13.40 -19.35 -26.78
C ASP A 128 -12.25 -19.63 -27.72
N TYR A 129 -11.04 -19.86 -27.16
CA TYR A 129 -9.88 -20.23 -27.93
C TYR A 129 -9.94 -21.72 -28.27
N ALA A 130 -9.88 -22.06 -29.57
CA ALA A 130 -9.71 -23.43 -29.99
C ALA A 130 -8.24 -23.86 -29.83
N PRO A 131 -7.96 -25.13 -29.46
CA PRO A 131 -6.60 -25.66 -29.45
C PRO A 131 -5.94 -25.43 -30.83
N ASN A 132 -4.68 -24.96 -30.81
CA ASN A 132 -3.90 -24.61 -32.01
C ASN A 132 -4.36 -23.38 -32.81
N GLN A 133 -5.24 -22.57 -32.29
CA GLN A 133 -5.63 -21.32 -32.93
C GLN A 133 -4.46 -20.32 -32.93
N LYS A 134 -4.18 -19.69 -34.09
CA LYS A 134 -3.16 -18.64 -34.20
C LYS A 134 -3.64 -17.38 -33.53
N ILE A 135 -2.86 -16.83 -32.59
CA ILE A 135 -3.17 -15.61 -31.86
C ILE A 135 -2.23 -14.51 -32.35
N PHE A 136 -2.78 -13.35 -32.73
CA PHE A 136 -1.96 -12.18 -33.02
C PHE A 136 -1.58 -11.48 -31.72
N LYS A 137 -0.29 -11.43 -31.41
CA LYS A 137 0.24 -10.63 -30.31
C LYS A 137 0.48 -9.21 -30.85
N LYS A 138 -0.24 -8.23 -30.37
CA LYS A 138 0.06 -6.83 -30.63
C LYS A 138 1.41 -6.51 -30.00
N ARG A 139 2.39 -6.11 -30.84
CA ARG A 139 3.72 -5.66 -30.39
C ARG A 139 3.64 -4.30 -29.72
#